data_886b5d00f1c7948ab31c3a69c8e2e837
#
_entry.id   886b5d00f1c7948ab31c3a69c8e2e837
#
_cell.length_a   1.000
_cell.length_b   1.000
_cell.length_c   1.000
_cell.angle_alpha   90.00
_cell.angle_beta   90.00
_cell.angle_gamma   90.00
#
_symmetry.space_group_name_H-M   'P 1'
#
loop_
_entity.id
_entity.type
_entity.pdbx_description
1 polymer ?
#
loop_
_entity_poly.entity_id
_entity_poly.type
_entity_poly.pdbx_seq_one_letter_code
_entity_poly.pdbx_strand_id
1 'polypeptide(L)' 'MTEKRIEQLESRVNDLECQLAFQEQTIEELNEALSQQQILITRMQDQMKFVVGKVKNMDGSNLADASEETPPPHY' A
#
# COMPACT_ATOMS: atom_id res chain seq x y z
N MET A 1 -8.06 48.16 -22.88
CA MET A 1 -8.40 47.67 -21.57
C MET A 1 -8.92 46.26 -21.63
N THR A 2 -9.95 46.06 -22.41
CA THR A 2 -10.58 44.76 -22.49
C THR A 2 -9.62 43.70 -23.01
N GLU A 3 -8.84 44.08 -24.00
CA GLU A 3 -7.87 43.14 -24.57
C GLU A 3 -6.84 42.70 -23.53
N LYS A 4 -6.39 43.67 -22.76
CA LYS A 4 -5.39 43.35 -21.75
C LYS A 4 -5.96 42.42 -20.71
N ARG A 5 -7.23 42.65 -20.37
CA ARG A 5 -7.88 41.76 -19.40
C ARG A 5 -8.07 40.38 -19.96
N ILE A 6 -8.38 40.28 -21.23
CA ILE A 6 -8.51 38.97 -21.87
C ILE A 6 -7.18 38.25 -21.89
N GLU A 7 -6.12 38.97 -22.19
CA GLU A 7 -4.78 38.36 -22.19
C GLU A 7 -4.43 37.87 -20.82
N GLN A 8 -4.76 38.64 -19.79
CA GLN A 8 -4.46 38.19 -18.42
C GLN A 8 -5.24 36.95 -18.07
N LEU A 9 -6.50 36.90 -18.47
CA LEU A 9 -7.34 35.72 -18.19
C LEU A 9 -6.82 34.50 -18.96
N GLU A 10 -6.42 34.69 -20.19
CA GLU A 10 -5.87 33.62 -20.98
C GLU A 10 -4.60 33.08 -20.33
N SER A 11 -3.76 33.97 -19.82
CA SER A 11 -2.54 33.57 -19.17
C SER A 11 -2.86 32.76 -17.91
N ARG A 12 -3.87 33.21 -17.17
CA ARG A 12 -4.26 32.47 -15.95
C ARG A 12 -4.84 31.11 -16.29
N VAL A 13 -5.61 31.04 -17.36
CA VAL A 13 -6.15 29.74 -17.77
C VAL A 13 -5.03 28.82 -18.17
N ASN A 14 -4.05 29.31 -18.88
CA ASN A 14 -2.90 28.48 -19.26
C ASN A 14 -2.18 27.97 -18.03
N ASP A 15 -1.97 28.83 -17.05
CA ASP A 15 -1.32 28.45 -15.82
C ASP A 15 -2.11 27.37 -15.10
N LEU A 16 -3.43 27.56 -15.02
CA LEU A 16 -4.29 26.60 -14.34
C LEU A 16 -4.31 25.26 -15.06
N GLU A 17 -4.28 25.31 -16.39
CA GLU A 17 -4.25 24.07 -17.16
C GLU A 17 -2.96 23.32 -16.91
N CYS A 18 -1.84 24.05 -16.83
CA CYS A 18 -0.57 23.40 -16.52
C CYS A 18 -0.58 22.78 -15.13
N GLN A 19 -1.14 23.52 -14.17
CA GLN A 19 -1.23 23.00 -12.81
C GLN A 19 -2.11 21.76 -12.76
N LEU A 20 -3.21 21.81 -13.48
CA LEU A 20 -4.13 20.68 -13.52
C LEU A 20 -3.47 19.46 -14.10
N ALA A 21 -2.76 19.64 -15.20
CA ALA A 21 -2.04 18.51 -15.82
C ALA A 21 -1.03 17.92 -14.86
N PHE A 22 -0.31 18.77 -14.15
CA PHE A 22 0.67 18.30 -13.18
C PHE A 22 -0.01 17.52 -12.06
N GLN A 23 -1.15 18.04 -11.58
CA GLN A 23 -1.89 17.36 -10.52
C GLN A 23 -2.43 16.02 -10.99
N GLU A 24 -2.89 15.96 -12.23
CA GLU A 24 -3.39 14.69 -12.76
C GLU A 24 -2.28 13.66 -12.81
N GLN A 25 -1.10 14.07 -13.21
CA GLN A 25 0.02 13.16 -13.23
C GLN A 25 0.38 12.69 -11.84
N THR A 26 0.37 13.61 -10.88
CA THR A 26 0.66 13.27 -9.49
C THR A 26 -0.37 12.28 -8.95
N ILE A 27 -1.64 12.49 -9.28
CA ILE A 27 -2.68 11.58 -8.85
C ILE A 27 -2.48 10.19 -9.42
N GLU A 28 -2.10 10.12 -10.69
CA GLU A 28 -1.83 8.82 -11.30
C GLU A 28 -0.68 8.11 -10.60
N GLU A 29 0.38 8.85 -10.31
CA GLU A 29 1.54 8.28 -9.63
C GLU A 29 1.17 7.81 -8.23
N LEU A 30 0.36 8.60 -7.53
CA LEU A 30 -0.08 8.22 -6.19
C LEU A 30 -0.98 6.98 -6.25
N ASN A 31 -1.88 6.94 -7.23
CA ASN A 31 -2.76 5.78 -7.38
C ASN A 31 -1.96 4.53 -7.65
N GLU A 32 -0.93 4.63 -8.47
CA GLU A 32 -0.09 3.48 -8.76
C GLU A 32 0.66 3.04 -7.50
N ALA A 33 1.19 4.01 -6.76
CA ALA A 33 1.89 3.69 -5.52
C ALA A 33 0.95 3.03 -4.52
N LEU A 34 -0.29 3.53 -4.42
CA LEU A 34 -1.27 2.94 -3.53
C LEU A 34 -1.62 1.51 -3.95
N SER A 35 -1.74 1.29 -5.25
CA SER A 35 -2.03 -0.06 -5.74
C SER A 35 -0.92 -1.01 -5.37
N GLN A 36 0.33 -0.58 -5.56
CA GLN A 36 1.46 -1.42 -5.21
C GLN A 36 1.54 -1.68 -3.72
N GLN A 37 1.23 -0.65 -2.92
CA GLN A 37 1.20 -0.84 -1.48
C GLN A 37 0.10 -1.80 -1.07
N GLN A 38 -1.03 -1.74 -1.73
CA GLN A 38 -2.14 -2.64 -1.41
C GLN A 38 -1.75 -4.09 -1.70
N ILE A 39 -1.07 -4.31 -2.82
CA ILE A 39 -0.60 -5.64 -3.16
C ILE A 39 0.37 -6.13 -2.10
N LEU A 40 1.29 -5.25 -1.68
CA LEU A 40 2.27 -5.62 -0.67
C LEU A 40 1.60 -5.93 0.66
N ILE A 41 0.64 -5.11 1.05
CA ILE A 41 -0.08 -5.32 2.30
C ILE A 41 -0.82 -6.65 2.27
N THR A 42 -1.49 -6.94 1.16
CA THR A 42 -2.20 -8.20 1.03
C THR A 42 -1.25 -9.38 1.15
N ARG A 43 -0.09 -9.27 0.51
CA ARG A 43 0.91 -10.34 0.58
C ARG A 43 1.40 -10.52 2.00
N MET A 44 1.63 -9.40 2.70
CA MET A 44 2.09 -9.47 4.08
C MET A 44 1.01 -10.07 4.98
N GLN A 45 -0.25 -9.75 4.72
CA GLN A 45 -1.35 -10.33 5.49
C GLN A 45 -1.41 -11.84 5.28
N ASP A 46 -1.22 -12.28 4.04
CA ASP A 46 -1.22 -13.71 3.76
C ASP A 46 -0.07 -14.40 4.46
N GLN A 47 1.11 -13.79 4.43
CA GLN A 47 2.26 -14.33 5.11
C GLN A 47 2.03 -14.39 6.62
N MET A 48 1.40 -13.36 7.15
CA MET A 48 1.10 -13.33 8.58
C MET A 48 0.14 -14.44 8.95
N LYS A 49 -0.88 -14.64 8.13
CA LYS A 49 -1.82 -15.74 8.38
C LYS A 49 -1.11 -17.08 8.38
N PHE A 50 -0.20 -17.24 7.45
CA PHE A 50 0.56 -18.48 7.36
C PHE A 50 1.39 -18.68 8.62
N VAL A 51 2.09 -17.63 9.05
CA VAL A 51 2.93 -17.71 10.24
C VAL A 51 2.09 -17.97 11.48
N VAL A 52 0.99 -17.25 11.62
CA VAL A 52 0.11 -17.44 12.77
C VAL A 52 -0.45 -18.86 12.78
N GLY A 53 -0.82 -19.36 11.61
CA GLY A 53 -1.29 -20.72 11.51
C GLY A 53 -0.25 -21.72 11.94
N LYS A 54 0.99 -21.50 11.55
CA LYS A 54 2.07 -22.37 11.94
C LYS A 54 2.28 -22.34 13.45
N VAL A 55 2.27 -21.15 14.02
CA VAL A 55 2.46 -21.02 15.45
C VAL A 55 1.34 -21.72 16.22
N LYS A 56 0.12 -21.55 15.75
CA LYS A 56 -1.00 -22.20 16.39
C LYS A 56 -0.88 -23.72 16.32
N ASN A 57 -0.49 -24.19 15.17
CA ASN A 57 -0.32 -25.63 15.02
C ASN A 57 0.80 -26.14 15.90
N MET A 58 1.86 -25.38 16.02
CA MET A 58 2.95 -25.78 16.89
C MET A 58 2.51 -25.81 18.34
N ASP A 59 1.75 -24.80 18.74
CA ASP A 59 1.23 -24.79 20.09
C ASP A 59 0.33 -25.99 20.33
N GLY A 60 -0.53 -26.28 19.37
CA GLY A 60 -1.38 -27.43 19.47
C GLY A 60 -0.58 -28.70 19.55
N SER A 61 0.43 -28.80 18.71
CA SER A 61 1.30 -29.93 18.74
C SER A 61 2.00 -30.05 20.06
N ASN A 62 2.50 -28.93 20.53
CA ASN A 62 3.19 -28.93 21.79
C ASN A 62 2.28 -29.40 22.90
N LEU A 63 1.05 -28.96 22.86
CA LEU A 63 0.13 -29.43 23.87
C LEU A 63 -0.07 -30.90 23.75
N ALA A 64 -0.21 -31.36 22.53
CA ALA A 64 -0.43 -32.74 22.30
C ALA A 64 0.79 -33.49 22.65
N ASP A 65 1.91 -33.01 22.20
CA ASP A 65 3.06 -33.70 22.42
C ASP A 65 3.77 -33.25 23.49
N ALA A 66 3.59 -32.07 23.82
CA ALA A 66 4.37 -31.54 24.81
C ALA A 66 4.60 -32.48 25.73
N SER A 67 3.77 -33.12 25.71
CA SER A 67 4.05 -34.11 26.53
C SER A 67 5.17 -34.74 26.00
N GLU A 68 5.41 -34.72 24.93
CA GLU A 68 6.43 -35.42 24.45
C GLU A 68 7.49 -34.71 24.15
N GLU A 69 7.65 -34.07 23.95
CA GLU A 69 8.55 -33.66 23.65
C GLU A 69 9.26 -33.05 23.62
N THR A 70 9.43 -32.95 23.39
CA THR A 70 9.98 -32.37 23.26
C THR A 70 10.67 -31.81 22.87
N PRO A 71 10.95 -31.67 22.71
CA PRO A 71 11.42 -30.96 22.28
C PRO A 71 12.01 -30.43 21.80
N PRO A 72 12.26 -30.22 21.71
CA PRO A 72 12.65 -29.50 21.28
C PRO A 72 13.18 -29.10 20.68
N PRO A 73 13.44 -29.09 20.44
CA PRO A 73 13.86 -28.57 19.84
C PRO A 73 13.96 -27.99 19.08
N HIS A 74 13.65 -27.82 18.82
CA HIS A 74 13.39 -27.32 18.10
C HIS A 74 13.67 -26.42 17.95
N TYR A 75 13.88 -26.11 18.09
CA TYR A 75 13.84 -25.37 17.87
C TYR A 75 14.41 -24.93 17.60
#